data_87621466c1949a8cc9b52780ec1c0a85
#
_entry.id   87621466c1949a8cc9b52780ec1c0a85
#
_cell.length_a   1.000
_cell.length_b   1.000
_cell.length_c   1.000
_cell.angle_alpha   90.00
_cell.angle_beta   90.00
_cell.angle_gamma   90.00
#
_symmetry.space_group_name_H-M   'P 1'
#
loop_
_entity.id
_entity.type
_entity.pdbx_description
1 polymer ?
#
loop_
_entity_poly.entity_id
_entity_poly.type
_entity_poly.pdbx_seq_one_letter_code
_entity_poly.pdbx_strand_id
1 'polypeptide(L)'
;FAVISAMAMGDKGSLDRETKESFSISGTSHILAVSGLHIGIIFQLFVILLGGKRRSRPTIALSLVAVWAYVVFIGFPPSAVRSASMLSIYSFCLLALRPDLSLNTLALAYVIMLFLNPFHLFDISFQMSFLAVASILIFYPPLFGLLKSHGKIIRCLWGLFSVSLAAQIGTLPLIVYYFGRISCYSLLTSFIAIPAATLILYLCALLLLLSPLTYISSLATVGIWLMQHVAAVLASITQATNTAFRLTSLLPGASIDHLHLSLLQLMLLYLAVVSGYLVLAKWNQIREKIYKIRHSHALPF
;
A
#
# COMPACT_ATOMS: atom_id res chain seq x y z
N PHE A 1 1.80 22.15 -3.79
CA PHE A 1 0.32 21.98 -3.74
C PHE A 1 -0.15 20.82 -4.65
N ALA A 2 0.28 20.79 -5.91
CA ALA A 2 -0.15 19.79 -6.91
C ALA A 2 -0.01 18.31 -6.45
N VAL A 3 1.10 17.96 -5.80
CA VAL A 3 1.33 16.59 -5.28
C VAL A 3 0.36 16.26 -4.14
N ILE A 4 0.08 17.22 -3.24
CA ILE A 4 -0.89 17.04 -2.16
C ILE A 4 -2.29 16.81 -2.73
N SER A 5 -2.70 17.62 -3.72
CA SER A 5 -3.99 17.46 -4.41
C SER A 5 -4.10 16.09 -5.10
N ALA A 6 -3.05 15.66 -5.79
CA ALA A 6 -3.01 14.35 -6.43
C ALA A 6 -3.12 13.20 -5.43
N MET A 7 -2.41 13.27 -4.30
CA MET A 7 -2.40 12.23 -3.27
C MET A 7 -3.70 12.21 -2.45
N ALA A 8 -4.23 13.38 -2.07
CA ALA A 8 -5.40 13.46 -1.19
C ALA A 8 -6.74 13.44 -1.94
N MET A 9 -6.80 14.00 -3.13
CA MET A 9 -8.05 14.13 -3.92
C MET A 9 -8.03 13.37 -5.23
N GLY A 10 -6.86 12.84 -5.65
CA GLY A 10 -6.73 12.14 -6.93
C GLY A 10 -6.62 13.07 -8.14
N ASP A 11 -6.57 14.39 -7.93
CA ASP A 11 -6.45 15.37 -9.00
C ASP A 11 -5.00 15.46 -9.50
N LYS A 12 -4.78 14.96 -10.72
CA LYS A 12 -3.48 14.97 -11.41
C LYS A 12 -3.35 16.11 -12.42
N GLY A 13 -4.37 16.93 -12.59
CA GLY A 13 -4.40 17.97 -13.61
C GLY A 13 -3.33 19.03 -13.41
N SER A 14 -3.06 19.37 -12.16
CA SER A 14 -2.08 20.39 -11.76
C SER A 14 -0.62 19.89 -11.68
N LEU A 15 -0.36 18.57 -11.90
CA LEU A 15 0.98 18.00 -11.86
C LEU A 15 1.74 18.31 -13.16
N ASP A 16 2.93 18.89 -13.03
CA ASP A 16 3.86 19.09 -14.15
C ASP A 16 4.45 17.77 -14.66
N ARG A 17 4.93 17.79 -15.90
CA ARG A 17 5.48 16.61 -16.58
C ARG A 17 6.74 16.09 -15.88
N GLU A 18 7.60 16.98 -15.41
CA GLU A 18 8.85 16.63 -14.72
C GLU A 18 8.56 15.86 -13.42
N THR A 19 7.61 16.34 -12.61
CA THR A 19 7.19 15.64 -11.39
C THR A 19 6.61 14.26 -11.70
N LYS A 20 5.71 14.14 -12.68
CA LYS A 20 5.15 12.84 -13.10
C LYS A 20 6.24 11.86 -13.51
N GLU A 21 7.24 12.33 -14.27
CA GLU A 21 8.35 11.50 -14.75
C GLU A 21 9.28 11.08 -13.60
N SER A 22 9.63 11.99 -12.70
CA SER A 22 10.44 11.68 -11.50
C SER A 22 9.80 10.61 -10.63
N PHE A 23 8.47 10.70 -10.42
CA PHE A 23 7.72 9.67 -9.69
C PHE A 23 7.64 8.34 -10.47
N SER A 24 7.64 8.38 -11.80
CA SER A 24 7.65 7.18 -12.65
C SER A 24 8.99 6.47 -12.58
N ILE A 25 10.08 7.21 -12.77
CA ILE A 25 11.46 6.68 -12.72
C ILE A 25 11.77 6.12 -11.32
N SER A 26 11.35 6.80 -10.26
CA SER A 26 11.53 6.33 -8.88
C SER A 26 10.63 5.14 -8.50
N GLY A 27 9.67 4.74 -9.36
CA GLY A 27 8.74 3.64 -9.10
C GLY A 27 7.59 3.98 -8.16
N THR A 28 7.37 5.28 -7.88
CA THR A 28 6.38 5.78 -6.91
C THR A 28 5.13 6.40 -7.56
N SER A 29 4.94 6.23 -8.89
CA SER A 29 3.75 6.74 -9.62
C SER A 29 2.42 6.33 -9.01
N HIS A 30 2.37 5.15 -8.37
CA HIS A 30 1.17 4.63 -7.72
C HIS A 30 0.72 5.47 -6.51
N ILE A 31 1.59 6.31 -5.95
CA ILE A 31 1.30 7.20 -4.82
C ILE A 31 0.62 8.50 -5.30
N LEU A 32 0.90 8.93 -6.54
CA LEU A 32 0.22 10.08 -7.16
C LEU A 32 -1.24 9.79 -7.57
N ALA A 33 -1.69 8.57 -7.39
CA ALA A 33 -3.08 8.19 -7.57
C ALA A 33 -3.63 7.71 -6.23
N VAL A 34 -4.90 7.98 -5.97
CA VAL A 34 -5.54 7.36 -4.81
C VAL A 34 -5.50 5.84 -4.98
N SER A 35 -4.82 5.17 -4.09
CA SER A 35 -4.51 3.74 -4.13
C SER A 35 -5.07 3.00 -2.93
N GLY A 36 -4.94 1.67 -2.93
CA GLY A 36 -5.30 0.84 -1.77
C GLY A 36 -4.57 1.24 -0.49
N LEU A 37 -3.35 1.74 -0.61
CA LEU A 37 -2.59 2.27 0.53
C LEU A 37 -3.34 3.47 1.17
N HIS A 38 -3.84 4.41 0.38
CA HIS A 38 -4.59 5.57 0.86
C HIS A 38 -5.87 5.16 1.60
N ILE A 39 -6.62 4.23 1.03
CA ILE A 39 -7.84 3.67 1.64
C ILE A 39 -7.51 2.98 2.97
N GLY A 40 -6.43 2.19 3.00
CA GLY A 40 -5.95 1.53 4.22
C GLY A 40 -5.51 2.52 5.31
N ILE A 41 -4.82 3.60 4.94
CA ILE A 41 -4.39 4.67 5.86
C ILE A 41 -5.61 5.38 6.45
N ILE A 42 -6.61 5.73 5.64
CA ILE A 42 -7.84 6.39 6.10
C ILE A 42 -8.62 5.46 7.04
N PHE A 43 -8.79 4.20 6.66
CA PHE A 43 -9.42 3.21 7.55
C PHE A 43 -8.70 3.13 8.89
N GLN A 44 -7.36 3.02 8.87
CA GLN A 44 -6.54 2.95 10.08
C GLN A 44 -6.66 4.23 10.93
N LEU A 45 -6.72 5.41 10.31
CA LEU A 45 -6.93 6.68 11.01
C LEU A 45 -8.23 6.65 11.81
N PHE A 46 -9.34 6.25 11.18
CA PHE A 46 -10.63 6.16 11.87
C PHE A 46 -10.63 5.08 12.97
N VAL A 47 -9.98 3.95 12.74
CA VAL A 47 -9.81 2.93 13.82
C VAL A 47 -9.08 3.51 15.02
N ILE A 48 -8.03 4.33 14.81
CA ILE A 48 -7.27 4.99 15.89
C ILE A 48 -8.15 6.02 16.60
N LEU A 49 -8.84 6.89 15.87
CA LEU A 49 -9.72 7.93 16.41
C LEU A 49 -10.88 7.35 17.24
N LEU A 50 -11.36 6.17 16.87
CA LEU A 50 -12.43 5.45 17.58
C LEU A 50 -11.92 4.53 18.70
N GLY A 51 -10.69 4.76 19.19
CA GLY A 51 -10.13 4.07 20.36
C GLY A 51 -9.32 2.81 20.07
N GLY A 52 -8.89 2.59 18.82
CA GLY A 52 -7.89 1.58 18.43
C GLY A 52 -8.37 0.12 18.48
N LYS A 53 -9.62 -0.16 18.79
CA LYS A 53 -10.17 -1.52 18.89
C LYS A 53 -10.54 -2.08 17.52
N ARG A 54 -9.56 -2.59 16.79
CA ARG A 54 -9.71 -3.13 15.41
C ARG A 54 -10.76 -4.23 15.22
N ARG A 55 -11.17 -4.93 16.28
CA ARG A 55 -12.18 -6.02 16.23
C ARG A 55 -13.55 -5.60 16.77
N SER A 56 -13.73 -4.36 17.19
CA SER A 56 -15.03 -3.86 17.62
C SER A 56 -15.94 -3.65 16.41
N ARG A 57 -17.12 -4.25 16.41
CA ARG A 57 -18.11 -4.10 15.33
C ARG A 57 -18.43 -2.65 15.00
N PRO A 58 -18.73 -1.77 15.97
CA PRO A 58 -19.03 -0.37 15.68
C PRO A 58 -17.82 0.38 15.12
N THR A 59 -16.60 0.11 15.62
CA THR A 59 -15.38 0.73 15.10
C THR A 59 -15.17 0.38 13.63
N ILE A 60 -15.32 -0.88 13.24
CA ILE A 60 -15.19 -1.31 11.84
C ILE A 60 -16.28 -0.67 10.97
N ALA A 61 -17.53 -0.71 11.42
CA ALA A 61 -18.66 -0.15 10.67
C ALA A 61 -18.47 1.36 10.42
N LEU A 62 -18.14 2.13 11.47
CA LEU A 62 -17.89 3.58 11.34
C LEU A 62 -16.68 3.89 10.48
N SER A 63 -15.61 3.10 10.60
CA SER A 63 -14.42 3.28 9.74
C SER A 63 -14.71 2.98 8.27
N LEU A 64 -15.57 1.98 7.97
CA LEU A 64 -16.01 1.71 6.60
C LEU A 64 -16.90 2.82 6.05
N VAL A 65 -17.83 3.34 6.87
CA VAL A 65 -18.64 4.51 6.47
C VAL A 65 -17.74 5.70 6.13
N ALA A 66 -16.73 5.97 6.93
CA ALA A 66 -15.78 7.05 6.65
C ALA A 66 -14.96 6.81 5.37
N VAL A 67 -14.52 5.57 5.12
CA VAL A 67 -13.84 5.19 3.87
C VAL A 67 -14.76 5.43 2.66
N TRP A 68 -16.00 4.99 2.71
CA TRP A 68 -16.94 5.20 1.60
C TRP A 68 -17.29 6.68 1.43
N ALA A 69 -17.46 7.44 2.52
CA ALA A 69 -17.64 8.88 2.46
C ALA A 69 -16.47 9.58 1.76
N TYR A 70 -15.23 9.15 2.06
CA TYR A 70 -14.05 9.65 1.34
C TYR A 70 -14.05 9.26 -0.13
N VAL A 71 -14.42 8.03 -0.50
CA VAL A 71 -14.52 7.58 -1.90
C VAL A 71 -15.54 8.41 -2.67
N VAL A 72 -16.68 8.73 -2.06
CA VAL A 72 -17.68 9.65 -2.63
C VAL A 72 -17.09 11.04 -2.82
N PHE A 73 -16.41 11.57 -1.79
CA PHE A 73 -15.82 12.91 -1.81
C PHE A 73 -14.80 13.10 -2.93
N ILE A 74 -14.00 12.08 -3.24
CA ILE A 74 -12.99 12.14 -4.32
C ILE A 74 -13.53 11.75 -5.71
N GLY A 75 -14.84 11.52 -5.86
CA GLY A 75 -15.50 11.29 -7.16
C GLY A 75 -15.38 9.85 -7.68
N PHE A 76 -15.35 8.83 -6.80
CA PHE A 76 -15.36 7.41 -7.15
C PHE A 76 -14.23 6.94 -8.09
N PRO A 77 -12.96 7.29 -7.86
CA PRO A 77 -11.91 6.77 -8.73
C PRO A 77 -11.86 5.23 -8.65
N PRO A 78 -11.73 4.51 -9.79
CA PRO A 78 -11.86 3.04 -9.83
C PRO A 78 -10.93 2.30 -8.86
N SER A 79 -9.72 2.82 -8.64
CA SER A 79 -8.76 2.24 -7.68
C SER A 79 -9.23 2.33 -6.23
N ALA A 80 -9.86 3.45 -5.84
CA ALA A 80 -10.39 3.64 -4.49
C ALA A 80 -11.63 2.78 -4.26
N VAL A 81 -12.54 2.72 -5.23
CA VAL A 81 -13.73 1.85 -5.18
C VAL A 81 -13.34 0.39 -4.99
N ARG A 82 -12.37 -0.11 -5.78
CA ARG A 82 -11.87 -1.49 -5.61
C ARG A 82 -11.33 -1.75 -4.21
N SER A 83 -10.48 -0.84 -3.74
CA SER A 83 -9.86 -1.00 -2.43
C SER A 83 -10.85 -0.92 -1.27
N ALA A 84 -11.83 -0.01 -1.36
CA ALA A 84 -12.92 0.10 -0.40
C ALA A 84 -13.81 -1.17 -0.41
N SER A 85 -14.11 -1.71 -1.59
CA SER A 85 -14.87 -2.96 -1.74
C SER A 85 -14.12 -4.16 -1.15
N MET A 86 -12.82 -4.33 -1.48
CA MET A 86 -11.97 -5.38 -0.89
C MET A 86 -11.94 -5.27 0.64
N LEU A 87 -11.76 -4.04 1.17
CA LEU A 87 -11.71 -3.79 2.60
C LEU A 87 -13.06 -4.06 3.27
N SER A 88 -14.17 -3.75 2.61
CA SER A 88 -15.53 -4.03 3.10
C SER A 88 -15.78 -5.53 3.18
N ILE A 89 -15.44 -6.28 2.13
CA ILE A 89 -15.59 -7.75 2.10
C ILE A 89 -14.68 -8.39 3.15
N TYR A 90 -13.42 -7.94 3.26
CA TYR A 90 -12.50 -8.40 4.30
C TYR A 90 -13.05 -8.14 5.71
N SER A 91 -13.56 -6.93 5.95
CA SER A 91 -14.12 -6.55 7.24
C SER A 91 -15.37 -7.34 7.60
N PHE A 92 -16.23 -7.60 6.61
CA PHE A 92 -17.40 -8.47 6.79
C PHE A 92 -16.98 -9.90 7.14
N CYS A 93 -16.02 -10.47 6.41
CA CYS A 93 -15.50 -11.81 6.71
C CYS A 93 -14.85 -11.88 8.10
N LEU A 94 -14.11 -10.84 8.50
CA LEU A 94 -13.51 -10.75 9.84
C LEU A 94 -14.54 -10.77 10.96
N LEU A 95 -15.71 -10.15 10.75
CA LEU A 95 -16.80 -10.06 11.74
C LEU A 95 -17.72 -11.28 11.76
N ALA A 96 -17.97 -11.89 10.59
CA ALA A 96 -18.95 -12.97 10.42
C ALA A 96 -18.31 -14.36 10.43
N LEU A 97 -17.07 -14.48 9.92
CA LEU A 97 -16.37 -15.73 9.69
C LEU A 97 -15.11 -15.80 10.55
N ARG A 98 -14.17 -16.64 10.19
CA ARG A 98 -12.91 -16.80 10.93
C ARG A 98 -11.80 -15.88 10.39
N PRO A 99 -10.92 -15.34 11.24
CA PRO A 99 -9.89 -14.36 10.83
C PRO A 99 -8.75 -14.94 9.95
N ASP A 100 -8.69 -16.26 9.74
CA ASP A 100 -7.50 -16.93 9.18
C ASP A 100 -7.57 -17.19 7.67
N LEU A 101 -8.56 -16.64 6.95
CA LEU A 101 -8.82 -16.97 5.56
C LEU A 101 -8.53 -15.81 4.59
N SER A 102 -7.40 -15.14 4.73
CA SER A 102 -7.09 -13.93 3.95
C SER A 102 -7.09 -14.16 2.42
N LEU A 103 -6.52 -15.28 1.92
CA LEU A 103 -6.55 -15.61 0.48
C LEU A 103 -7.95 -15.96 0.01
N ASN A 104 -8.73 -16.70 0.79
CA ASN A 104 -10.11 -17.03 0.45
C ASN A 104 -11.00 -15.77 0.43
N THR A 105 -10.75 -14.84 1.35
CA THR A 105 -11.44 -13.54 1.37
C THR A 105 -11.09 -12.70 0.15
N LEU A 106 -9.82 -12.72 -0.29
CA LEU A 106 -9.39 -12.05 -1.51
C LEU A 106 -10.04 -12.70 -2.75
N ALA A 107 -10.08 -14.04 -2.81
CA ALA A 107 -10.75 -14.78 -3.87
C ALA A 107 -12.25 -14.47 -3.93
N LEU A 108 -12.92 -14.40 -2.78
CA LEU A 108 -14.31 -13.99 -2.68
C LEU A 108 -14.52 -12.56 -3.23
N ALA A 109 -13.67 -11.62 -2.86
CA ALA A 109 -13.72 -10.26 -3.38
C ALA A 109 -13.52 -10.22 -4.90
N TYR A 110 -12.58 -11.02 -5.42
CA TYR A 110 -12.31 -11.16 -6.85
C TYR A 110 -13.56 -11.64 -7.60
N VAL A 111 -14.18 -12.74 -7.13
CA VAL A 111 -15.38 -13.31 -7.73
C VAL A 111 -16.56 -12.33 -7.70
N ILE A 112 -16.82 -11.69 -6.56
CA ILE A 112 -17.90 -10.69 -6.43
C ILE A 112 -17.70 -9.55 -7.42
N MET A 113 -16.50 -9.01 -7.53
CA MET A 113 -16.23 -7.88 -8.44
C MET A 113 -16.33 -8.27 -9.90
N LEU A 114 -15.92 -9.47 -10.29
CA LEU A 114 -16.09 -9.98 -11.65
C LEU A 114 -17.56 -10.32 -11.96
N PHE A 115 -18.32 -10.77 -10.98
CA PHE A 115 -19.75 -11.00 -11.14
C PHE A 115 -20.52 -9.69 -11.41
N LEU A 116 -20.11 -8.60 -10.74
CA LEU A 116 -20.69 -7.26 -10.96
C LEU A 116 -20.30 -6.67 -12.32
N ASN A 117 -19.05 -6.86 -12.73
CA ASN A 117 -18.57 -6.42 -14.04
C ASN A 117 -17.42 -7.33 -14.54
N PRO A 118 -17.69 -8.26 -15.46
CA PRO A 118 -16.68 -9.18 -15.97
C PRO A 118 -15.56 -8.50 -16.76
N PHE A 119 -15.79 -7.30 -17.31
CA PHE A 119 -14.77 -6.54 -18.04
C PHE A 119 -13.62 -6.05 -17.15
N HIS A 120 -13.79 -6.04 -15.84
CA HIS A 120 -12.69 -5.79 -14.92
C HIS A 120 -11.49 -6.73 -15.10
N LEU A 121 -11.71 -7.94 -15.61
CA LEU A 121 -10.63 -8.88 -15.90
C LEU A 121 -9.58 -8.30 -16.85
N PHE A 122 -9.97 -7.45 -17.78
CA PHE A 122 -9.10 -6.82 -18.78
C PHE A 122 -8.56 -5.45 -18.33
N ASP A 123 -9.01 -4.94 -17.18
CA ASP A 123 -8.48 -3.70 -16.60
C ASP A 123 -7.13 -3.95 -15.92
N ILE A 124 -6.07 -3.35 -16.47
CA ILE A 124 -4.70 -3.42 -15.94
C ILE A 124 -4.66 -3.07 -14.46
N SER A 125 -5.39 -2.04 -14.09
CA SER A 125 -5.43 -1.53 -12.71
C SER A 125 -6.10 -2.52 -11.75
N PHE A 126 -7.10 -3.29 -12.23
CA PHE A 126 -7.71 -4.38 -11.49
C PHE A 126 -6.73 -5.54 -11.29
N GLN A 127 -6.09 -5.99 -12.38
CA GLN A 127 -5.08 -7.06 -12.33
C GLN A 127 -3.95 -6.71 -11.36
N MET A 128 -3.38 -5.49 -11.45
CA MET A 128 -2.32 -5.03 -10.57
C MET A 128 -2.73 -4.98 -9.10
N SER A 129 -3.95 -4.53 -8.81
CA SER A 129 -4.45 -4.43 -7.42
C SER A 129 -4.61 -5.80 -6.77
N PHE A 130 -5.27 -6.74 -7.43
CA PHE A 130 -5.47 -8.09 -6.90
C PHE A 130 -4.15 -8.86 -6.78
N LEU A 131 -3.29 -8.72 -7.78
CA LEU A 131 -1.99 -9.37 -7.80
C LEU A 131 -1.08 -8.84 -6.69
N ALA A 132 -1.06 -7.53 -6.45
CA ALA A 132 -0.30 -6.93 -5.35
C ALA A 132 -0.75 -7.49 -4.00
N VAL A 133 -2.07 -7.52 -3.72
CA VAL A 133 -2.60 -8.04 -2.46
C VAL A 133 -2.35 -9.53 -2.32
N ALA A 134 -2.57 -10.33 -3.38
CA ALA A 134 -2.28 -11.77 -3.38
C ALA A 134 -0.80 -12.03 -3.08
N SER A 135 0.09 -11.29 -3.73
CA SER A 135 1.54 -11.42 -3.53
C SER A 135 1.97 -11.04 -2.11
N ILE A 136 1.39 -9.99 -1.53
CA ILE A 136 1.65 -9.63 -0.14
C ILE A 136 1.18 -10.76 0.79
N LEU A 137 -0.02 -11.31 0.59
CA LEU A 137 -0.54 -12.38 1.43
C LEU A 137 0.29 -13.66 1.35
N ILE A 138 0.86 -13.96 0.18
CA ILE A 138 1.66 -15.16 -0.06
C ILE A 138 3.11 -14.96 0.40
N PHE A 139 3.76 -13.88 -0.03
CA PHE A 139 5.20 -13.71 0.13
C PHE A 139 5.62 -12.97 1.40
N TYR A 140 4.75 -12.07 1.95
CA TYR A 140 5.11 -11.33 3.16
C TYR A 140 5.40 -12.22 4.38
N PRO A 141 4.60 -13.23 4.73
CA PRO A 141 4.86 -14.04 5.92
C PRO A 141 6.22 -14.75 5.88
N PRO A 142 6.62 -15.46 4.80
CA PRO A 142 7.93 -16.10 4.73
C PRO A 142 9.07 -15.08 4.70
N LEU A 143 8.95 -13.96 3.98
CA LEU A 143 9.96 -12.91 3.92
C LEU A 143 10.17 -12.25 5.29
N PHE A 144 9.09 -11.87 5.95
CA PHE A 144 9.16 -11.27 7.28
C PHE A 144 9.76 -12.21 8.32
N GLY A 145 9.51 -13.52 8.22
CA GLY A 145 10.05 -14.55 9.08
C GLY A 145 11.56 -14.83 8.91
N LEU A 146 12.19 -14.32 7.84
CA LEU A 146 13.64 -14.53 7.61
C LEU A 146 14.49 -13.80 8.64
N LEU A 147 14.07 -12.61 9.11
CA LEU A 147 14.79 -11.84 10.10
C LEU A 147 14.10 -11.90 11.46
N LYS A 148 14.71 -12.62 12.40
CA LYS A 148 14.29 -12.67 13.80
C LYS A 148 15.04 -11.59 14.61
N SER A 149 14.62 -10.33 14.50
CA SER A 149 15.20 -9.24 15.29
C SER A 149 14.36 -8.91 16.52
N HIS A 150 15.02 -8.63 17.65
CA HIS A 150 14.38 -8.17 18.88
C HIS A 150 14.15 -6.65 18.90
N GLY A 151 14.82 -5.87 18.04
CA GLY A 151 14.69 -4.42 17.96
C GLY A 151 13.39 -3.98 17.25
N LYS A 152 12.58 -3.15 17.92
CA LYS A 152 11.30 -2.64 17.34
C LYS A 152 11.52 -1.88 16.03
N ILE A 153 12.57 -1.04 15.96
CA ILE A 153 12.90 -0.23 14.78
C ILE A 153 13.29 -1.13 13.61
N ILE A 154 14.21 -2.06 13.84
CA ILE A 154 14.68 -3.01 12.80
C ILE A 154 13.52 -3.85 12.29
N ARG A 155 12.64 -4.30 13.18
CA ARG A 155 11.45 -5.08 12.82
C ARG A 155 10.47 -4.26 11.98
N CYS A 156 10.29 -2.97 12.28
CA CYS A 156 9.45 -2.07 11.51
C CYS A 156 10.02 -1.86 10.10
N LEU A 157 11.31 -1.53 9.99
CA LEU A 157 12.00 -1.36 8.71
C LEU A 157 11.97 -2.64 7.87
N TRP A 158 12.24 -3.79 8.49
CA TRP A 158 12.16 -5.09 7.84
C TRP A 158 10.74 -5.41 7.36
N GLY A 159 9.72 -5.02 8.14
CA GLY A 159 8.32 -5.15 7.75
C GLY A 159 7.99 -4.35 6.49
N LEU A 160 8.42 -3.08 6.44
CA LEU A 160 8.25 -2.22 5.25
C LEU A 160 8.96 -2.80 4.03
N PHE A 161 10.21 -3.28 4.20
CA PHE A 161 10.96 -3.94 3.13
C PHE A 161 10.24 -5.18 2.62
N SER A 162 9.82 -6.05 3.54
CA SER A 162 9.17 -7.33 3.21
C SER A 162 7.84 -7.13 2.49
N VAL A 163 7.03 -6.13 2.89
CA VAL A 163 5.77 -5.79 2.20
C VAL A 163 6.04 -5.25 0.81
N SER A 164 6.99 -4.32 0.66
CA SER A 164 7.33 -3.73 -0.63
C SER A 164 7.89 -4.78 -1.59
N LEU A 165 8.80 -5.64 -1.11
CA LEU A 165 9.35 -6.73 -1.89
C LEU A 165 8.29 -7.77 -2.29
N ALA A 166 7.42 -8.15 -1.36
CA ALA A 166 6.32 -9.08 -1.63
C ALA A 166 5.38 -8.55 -2.72
N ALA A 167 4.99 -7.27 -2.65
CA ALA A 167 4.17 -6.65 -3.67
C ALA A 167 4.87 -6.64 -5.03
N GLN A 168 6.16 -6.28 -5.08
CA GLN A 168 6.93 -6.19 -6.31
C GLN A 168 7.16 -7.55 -6.96
N ILE A 169 7.41 -8.62 -6.21
CA ILE A 169 7.55 -9.99 -6.75
C ILE A 169 6.37 -10.36 -7.65
N GLY A 170 5.14 -10.03 -7.23
CA GLY A 170 3.98 -10.34 -8.04
C GLY A 170 3.71 -9.32 -9.14
N THR A 171 3.89 -8.04 -8.88
CA THR A 171 3.48 -7.00 -9.83
C THR A 171 4.52 -6.68 -10.88
N LEU A 172 5.84 -6.90 -10.61
CA LEU A 172 6.93 -6.54 -11.50
C LEU A 172 6.80 -7.15 -12.91
N PRO A 173 6.51 -8.48 -13.09
CA PRO A 173 6.35 -9.04 -14.42
C PRO A 173 5.27 -8.34 -15.23
N LEU A 174 4.16 -8.00 -14.59
CA LEU A 174 3.04 -7.33 -15.24
C LEU A 174 3.34 -5.86 -15.56
N ILE A 175 4.10 -5.18 -14.67
CA ILE A 175 4.59 -3.81 -14.91
C ILE A 175 5.47 -3.78 -16.16
N VAL A 176 6.41 -4.71 -16.28
CA VAL A 176 7.29 -4.79 -17.46
C VAL A 176 6.50 -5.09 -18.72
N TYR A 177 5.53 -6.01 -18.64
CA TYR A 177 4.71 -6.39 -19.78
C TYR A 177 3.87 -5.22 -20.32
N TYR A 178 3.22 -4.43 -19.44
CA TYR A 178 2.33 -3.34 -19.85
C TYR A 178 3.05 -2.00 -20.06
N PHE A 179 4.06 -1.70 -19.26
CA PHE A 179 4.71 -0.38 -19.25
C PHE A 179 6.13 -0.38 -19.82
N GLY A 180 6.75 -1.55 -20.03
CA GLY A 180 8.10 -1.65 -20.60
C GLY A 180 9.20 -1.01 -19.75
N ARG A 181 8.95 -0.77 -18.45
CA ARG A 181 9.87 -0.05 -17.55
C ARG A 181 10.03 -0.77 -16.23
N ILE A 182 11.28 -0.82 -15.72
CA ILE A 182 11.61 -1.24 -14.36
C ILE A 182 12.28 -0.07 -13.62
N SER A 183 11.77 0.29 -12.45
CA SER A 183 12.45 1.20 -11.54
C SER A 183 13.39 0.40 -10.63
N CYS A 184 14.70 0.62 -10.76
CA CYS A 184 15.70 -0.12 -9.99
C CYS A 184 15.72 0.26 -8.50
N TYR A 185 15.36 1.50 -8.18
CA TYR A 185 15.36 2.01 -6.80
C TYR A 185 13.98 1.98 -6.13
N SER A 186 12.98 1.34 -6.74
CA SER A 186 11.60 1.31 -6.23
C SER A 186 11.47 0.73 -4.81
N LEU A 187 12.31 -0.24 -4.42
CA LEU A 187 12.35 -0.75 -3.05
C LEU A 187 12.85 0.32 -2.08
N LEU A 188 13.92 1.03 -2.44
CA LEU A 188 14.50 2.08 -1.60
C LEU A 188 13.53 3.26 -1.46
N THR A 189 12.96 3.71 -2.57
CA THR A 189 11.99 4.81 -2.55
C THR A 189 10.71 4.49 -1.78
N SER A 190 10.31 3.22 -1.70
CA SER A 190 9.18 2.78 -0.89
C SER A 190 9.36 3.06 0.60
N PHE A 191 10.59 3.06 1.12
CA PHE A 191 10.87 3.43 2.51
C PHE A 191 10.57 4.90 2.81
N ILE A 192 10.70 5.77 1.83
CA ILE A 192 10.35 7.20 1.94
C ILE A 192 8.88 7.39 1.60
N ALA A 193 8.42 6.75 0.55
CA ALA A 193 7.11 6.92 -0.04
C ALA A 193 5.96 6.53 0.90
N ILE A 194 6.04 5.37 1.55
CA ILE A 194 4.96 4.88 2.42
C ILE A 194 4.79 5.74 3.69
N PRO A 195 5.86 6.06 4.47
CA PRO A 195 5.72 6.97 5.60
C PRO A 195 5.31 8.38 5.20
N ALA A 196 5.88 8.92 4.10
CA ALA A 196 5.53 10.25 3.61
C ALA A 196 4.04 10.33 3.23
N ALA A 197 3.53 9.36 2.45
CA ALA A 197 2.10 9.29 2.10
C ALA A 197 1.22 9.21 3.34
N THR A 198 1.61 8.43 4.34
CA THR A 198 0.86 8.30 5.60
C THR A 198 0.80 9.65 6.35
N LEU A 199 1.94 10.34 6.49
CA LEU A 199 2.00 11.63 7.15
C LEU A 199 1.24 12.71 6.39
N ILE A 200 1.38 12.77 5.06
CA ILE A 200 0.65 13.72 4.21
C ILE A 200 -0.86 13.53 4.39
N LEU A 201 -1.36 12.30 4.31
CA LEU A 201 -2.80 12.03 4.46
C LEU A 201 -3.30 12.35 5.87
N TYR A 202 -2.53 12.03 6.92
CA TYR A 202 -2.92 12.36 8.30
C TYR A 202 -2.93 13.87 8.54
N LEU A 203 -1.96 14.61 8.00
CA LEU A 203 -1.94 16.07 8.11
C LEU A 203 -3.05 16.71 7.28
N CYS A 204 -3.38 16.19 6.10
CA CYS A 204 -4.56 16.63 5.33
C CYS A 204 -5.86 16.41 6.12
N ALA A 205 -6.02 15.22 6.72
CA ALA A 205 -7.18 14.94 7.56
C ALA A 205 -7.24 15.87 8.80
N LEU A 206 -6.09 16.15 9.42
CA LEU A 206 -6.00 17.08 10.55
C LEU A 206 -6.39 18.51 10.12
N LEU A 207 -5.95 18.99 8.95
CA LEU A 207 -6.37 20.29 8.42
C LEU A 207 -7.89 20.37 8.20
N LEU A 208 -8.49 19.30 7.67
CA LEU A 208 -9.94 19.20 7.51
C LEU A 208 -10.67 19.24 8.87
N LEU A 209 -10.14 18.57 9.89
CA LEU A 209 -10.69 18.56 11.24
C LEU A 209 -10.54 19.92 11.96
N LEU A 210 -9.48 20.67 11.66
CA LEU A 210 -9.23 22.00 12.23
C LEU A 210 -10.03 23.12 11.52
N SER A 211 -10.46 22.88 10.27
CA SER A 211 -11.13 23.91 9.48
C SER A 211 -12.40 24.49 10.13
N PRO A 212 -13.27 23.74 10.82
CA PRO A 212 -14.44 24.32 11.50
C PRO A 212 -14.09 25.29 12.64
N LEU A 213 -12.92 25.13 13.28
CA LEU A 213 -12.49 26.04 14.36
C LEU A 213 -12.32 27.49 13.88
N THR A 214 -12.04 27.70 12.61
CA THR A 214 -11.87 29.03 12.03
C THR A 214 -13.17 29.79 11.91
N TYR A 215 -14.30 29.09 11.94
CA TYR A 215 -15.64 29.72 11.87
C TYR A 215 -16.20 30.09 13.25
N ILE A 216 -15.59 29.60 14.33
CA ILE A 216 -15.98 29.91 15.71
C ILE A 216 -15.22 31.16 16.14
N SER A 217 -15.91 32.30 16.31
CA SER A 217 -15.28 33.61 16.57
C SER A 217 -14.29 33.62 17.75
N SER A 218 -14.58 32.89 18.83
CA SER A 218 -13.71 32.81 20.01
C SER A 218 -12.45 31.95 19.79
N LEU A 219 -12.44 31.05 18.82
CA LEU A 219 -11.36 30.12 18.54
C LEU A 219 -10.68 30.38 17.18
N ALA A 220 -11.18 31.34 16.39
CA ALA A 220 -10.71 31.58 15.03
C ALA A 220 -9.21 31.87 14.96
N THR A 221 -8.68 32.72 15.83
CA THR A 221 -7.26 33.08 15.84
C THR A 221 -6.38 31.85 16.12
N VAL A 222 -6.75 31.03 17.11
CA VAL A 222 -6.03 29.79 17.46
C VAL A 222 -6.17 28.78 16.32
N GLY A 223 -7.36 28.63 15.75
CA GLY A 223 -7.62 27.74 14.61
C GLY A 223 -6.76 28.11 13.40
N ILE A 224 -6.72 29.38 13.01
CA ILE A 224 -5.89 29.88 11.89
C ILE A 224 -4.40 29.62 12.18
N TRP A 225 -3.93 29.96 13.39
CA TRP A 225 -2.54 29.72 13.79
C TRP A 225 -2.14 28.24 13.68
N LEU A 226 -2.97 27.34 14.22
CA LEU A 226 -2.75 25.88 14.12
C LEU A 226 -2.73 25.41 12.66
N MET A 227 -3.70 25.84 11.86
CA MET A 227 -3.77 25.46 10.44
C MET A 227 -2.54 25.92 9.66
N GLN A 228 -2.03 27.13 9.91
CA GLN A 228 -0.80 27.63 9.27
C GLN A 228 0.42 26.75 9.60
N HIS A 229 0.56 26.34 10.87
CA HIS A 229 1.68 25.49 11.27
C HIS A 229 1.57 24.07 10.69
N VAL A 230 0.39 23.48 10.73
CA VAL A 230 0.16 22.14 10.12
C VAL A 230 0.37 22.20 8.61
N ALA A 231 -0.10 23.26 7.94
CA ALA A 231 0.11 23.45 6.50
C ALA A 231 1.60 23.64 6.15
N ALA A 232 2.37 24.36 6.99
CA ALA A 232 3.81 24.54 6.80
C ALA A 232 4.56 23.19 6.93
N VAL A 233 4.21 22.37 7.93
CA VAL A 233 4.77 21.01 8.09
C VAL A 233 4.41 20.13 6.91
N LEU A 234 3.15 20.15 6.47
CA LEU A 234 2.69 19.40 5.30
C LEU A 234 3.45 19.81 4.03
N ALA A 235 3.64 21.11 3.80
CA ALA A 235 4.40 21.62 2.67
C ALA A 235 5.87 21.16 2.73
N SER A 236 6.50 21.24 3.88
CA SER A 236 7.90 20.81 4.09
C SER A 236 8.09 19.31 3.82
N ILE A 237 7.21 18.46 4.34
CA ILE A 237 7.26 17.00 4.10
C ILE A 237 7.06 16.70 2.60
N THR A 238 6.09 17.34 1.97
CA THR A 238 5.82 17.14 0.54
C THR A 238 7.00 17.60 -0.32
N GLN A 239 7.61 18.72 -0.01
CA GLN A 239 8.78 19.24 -0.72
C GLN A 239 10.00 18.31 -0.53
N ALA A 240 10.25 17.84 0.69
CA ALA A 240 11.32 16.88 0.97
C ALA A 240 11.11 15.58 0.20
N THR A 241 9.88 15.08 0.15
CA THR A 241 9.51 13.87 -0.60
C THR A 241 9.74 14.04 -2.10
N ASN A 242 9.27 15.16 -2.68
CA ASN A 242 9.49 15.47 -4.09
C ASN A 242 10.98 15.58 -4.43
N THR A 243 11.76 16.26 -3.57
CA THR A 243 13.20 16.40 -3.77
C THR A 243 13.88 15.03 -3.70
N ALA A 244 13.50 14.16 -2.75
CA ALA A 244 14.05 12.81 -2.63
C ALA A 244 13.77 11.98 -3.89
N PHE A 245 12.55 12.02 -4.44
CA PHE A 245 12.22 11.28 -5.65
C PHE A 245 12.89 11.85 -6.90
N ARG A 246 13.01 13.18 -7.00
CA ARG A 246 13.78 13.82 -8.07
C ARG A 246 15.25 13.46 -8.00
N LEU A 247 15.88 13.48 -6.84
CA LEU A 247 17.28 13.06 -6.68
C LEU A 247 17.44 11.57 -7.04
N THR A 248 16.52 10.71 -6.63
CA THR A 248 16.55 9.28 -6.97
C THR A 248 16.39 9.06 -8.47
N SER A 249 15.57 9.86 -9.16
CA SER A 249 15.39 9.75 -10.61
C SER A 249 16.61 10.19 -11.42
N LEU A 250 17.49 11.00 -10.84
CA LEU A 250 18.74 11.45 -11.46
C LEU A 250 19.91 10.46 -11.26
N LEU A 251 19.74 9.43 -10.43
CA LEU A 251 20.78 8.44 -10.20
C LEU A 251 21.02 7.58 -11.46
N PRO A 252 22.26 7.18 -11.74
CA PRO A 252 22.55 6.33 -12.87
C PRO A 252 21.83 4.98 -12.74
N GLY A 253 21.17 4.53 -13.82
CA GLY A 253 20.40 3.29 -13.82
C GLY A 253 19.12 3.33 -12.98
N ALA A 254 18.54 4.53 -12.75
CA ALA A 254 17.29 4.66 -11.97
C ALA A 254 16.12 3.91 -12.59
N SER A 255 16.04 3.86 -13.92
CA SER A 255 15.08 3.02 -14.64
C SER A 255 15.73 2.30 -15.82
N ILE A 256 15.21 1.13 -16.12
CA ILE A 256 15.50 0.39 -17.34
C ILE A 256 14.24 0.48 -18.19
N ASP A 257 14.35 1.17 -19.32
CA ASP A 257 13.23 1.43 -20.24
C ASP A 257 13.33 0.53 -21.47
N HIS A 258 12.29 0.53 -22.30
CA HIS A 258 12.18 -0.23 -23.55
C HIS A 258 12.28 -1.75 -23.37
N LEU A 259 11.83 -2.26 -22.24
CA LEU A 259 11.71 -3.69 -22.02
C LEU A 259 10.43 -4.22 -22.70
N HIS A 260 10.60 -5.21 -23.58
CA HIS A 260 9.48 -5.86 -24.25
C HIS A 260 9.40 -7.32 -23.79
N LEU A 261 8.32 -7.67 -23.10
CA LEU A 261 8.02 -9.06 -22.76
C LEU A 261 6.95 -9.60 -23.69
N SER A 262 7.18 -10.77 -24.27
CA SER A 262 6.12 -11.54 -24.92
C SER A 262 5.23 -12.19 -23.85
N LEU A 263 4.01 -12.57 -24.24
CA LEU A 263 3.10 -13.28 -23.35
C LEU A 263 3.70 -14.58 -22.81
N LEU A 264 4.47 -15.30 -23.65
CA LEU A 264 5.18 -16.51 -23.23
C LEU A 264 6.21 -16.22 -22.13
N GLN A 265 7.01 -15.16 -22.29
CA GLN A 265 7.98 -14.74 -21.27
C GLN A 265 7.31 -14.33 -19.97
N LEU A 266 6.18 -13.63 -20.04
CA LEU A 266 5.37 -13.28 -18.87
C LEU A 266 4.90 -14.54 -18.12
N MET A 267 4.37 -15.53 -18.84
CA MET A 267 3.95 -16.81 -18.24
C MET A 267 5.12 -17.56 -17.60
N LEU A 268 6.28 -17.61 -18.26
CA LEU A 268 7.50 -18.22 -17.73
C LEU A 268 7.99 -17.52 -16.46
N LEU A 269 7.92 -16.17 -16.41
CA LEU A 269 8.28 -15.42 -15.21
C LEU A 269 7.35 -15.76 -14.04
N TYR A 270 6.02 -15.83 -14.26
CA TYR A 270 5.11 -16.26 -13.20
C TYR A 270 5.32 -17.71 -12.78
N LEU A 271 5.63 -18.60 -13.71
CA LEU A 271 6.00 -19.98 -13.38
C LEU A 271 7.26 -20.03 -12.50
N ALA A 272 8.27 -19.20 -12.82
CA ALA A 272 9.48 -19.08 -12.01
C ALA A 272 9.19 -18.52 -10.61
N VAL A 273 8.31 -17.51 -10.49
CA VAL A 273 7.87 -16.96 -9.21
C VAL A 273 7.16 -18.01 -8.35
N VAL A 274 6.23 -18.76 -8.93
CA VAL A 274 5.51 -19.84 -8.23
C VAL A 274 6.47 -20.97 -7.83
N SER A 275 7.35 -21.39 -8.71
CA SER A 275 8.36 -22.43 -8.43
C SER A 275 9.30 -21.98 -7.31
N GLY A 276 9.77 -20.73 -7.35
CA GLY A 276 10.60 -20.15 -6.29
C GLY A 276 9.88 -20.13 -4.94
N TYR A 277 8.60 -19.77 -4.92
CA TYR A 277 7.77 -19.83 -3.71
C TYR A 277 7.66 -21.25 -3.14
N LEU A 278 7.39 -22.24 -3.99
CA LEU A 278 7.27 -23.64 -3.56
C LEU A 278 8.60 -24.17 -2.97
N VAL A 279 9.72 -23.81 -3.57
CA VAL A 279 11.05 -24.15 -3.05
C VAL A 279 11.28 -23.49 -1.68
N LEU A 280 10.99 -22.20 -1.54
CA LEU A 280 11.13 -21.48 -0.27
C LEU A 280 10.21 -22.03 0.81
N ALA A 281 8.97 -22.35 0.48
CA ALA A 281 8.01 -22.93 1.41
C ALA A 281 8.48 -24.29 1.91
N LYS A 282 8.97 -25.15 1.01
CA LYS A 282 9.52 -26.47 1.35
C LYS A 282 10.80 -26.37 2.19
N TRP A 283 11.67 -25.42 1.85
CA TRP A 283 12.88 -25.15 2.62
C TRP A 283 12.56 -24.74 4.06
N ASN A 284 11.60 -23.86 4.25
CA ASN A 284 11.16 -23.44 5.59
C ASN A 284 10.58 -24.60 6.41
N GLN A 285 9.78 -25.48 5.80
CA GLN A 285 9.26 -26.68 6.45
C GLN A 285 10.38 -27.62 6.89
N ILE A 286 11.39 -27.84 6.03
CA ILE A 286 12.55 -28.67 6.35
C ILE A 286 13.34 -28.04 7.51
N ARG A 287 13.58 -26.74 7.46
CA ARG A 287 14.32 -26.01 8.52
C ARG A 287 13.60 -26.07 9.87
N GLU A 288 12.27 -25.98 9.90
CA GLU A 288 11.49 -26.15 11.12
C GLU A 288 11.55 -27.58 11.66
N LYS A 289 11.50 -28.60 10.80
CA LYS A 289 11.67 -30.01 11.21
C LYS A 289 13.05 -30.25 11.81
N ILE A 290 14.11 -29.77 11.17
CA ILE A 290 15.49 -29.89 11.68
C ILE A 290 15.61 -29.17 13.04
N TYR A 291 15.06 -27.97 13.17
CA TYR A 291 15.07 -27.23 14.43
C TYR A 291 14.36 -27.99 15.55
N LYS A 292 13.19 -28.57 15.29
CA LYS A 292 12.43 -29.35 16.27
C LYS A 292 13.20 -30.62 16.68
N ILE A 293 13.80 -31.32 15.73
CA ILE A 293 14.62 -32.54 16.01
C ILE A 293 15.82 -32.16 16.89
N ARG A 294 16.53 -31.10 16.57
CA ARG A 294 17.71 -30.63 17.33
C ARG A 294 17.40 -30.24 18.76
N HIS A 295 16.18 -29.74 19.02
CA HIS A 295 15.75 -29.34 20.36
C HIS A 295 15.00 -30.44 21.11
N SER A 296 14.45 -31.45 20.43
CA SER A 296 13.85 -32.61 21.08
C SER A 296 14.91 -33.59 21.64
N HIS A 297 16.12 -33.58 21.10
CA HIS A 297 17.27 -34.34 21.65
C HIS A 297 18.06 -33.59 22.74
N ALA A 298 17.62 -32.35 23.07
CA ALA A 298 18.21 -31.53 24.15
C ALA A 298 17.36 -31.55 25.42
N LEU A 299 16.62 -32.63 25.71
CA LEU A 299 15.97 -32.79 27.01
C LEU A 299 17.00 -33.41 27.99
N PRO A 300 17.07 -32.86 29.21
CA PRO A 300 18.14 -33.11 30.15
C PRO A 300 17.98 -34.43 30.89
N PHE A 301 19.09 -34.94 31.24
CA PHE A 301 19.19 -35.82 32.42
C PHE A 301 18.97 -34.97 33.66
#